data_26968c824f3ea350c84409d304907048
#
_entry.id   26968c824f3ea350c84409d304907048
#
_cell.length_a   1.000
_cell.length_b   1.000
_cell.length_c   1.000
_cell.angle_alpha   90.00
_cell.angle_beta   90.00
_cell.angle_gamma   90.00
#
_symmetry.space_group_name_H-M   'P 1'
#
loop_
_entity.id
_entity.type
_entity.pdbx_description
1 polymer ?
#
loop_
_entity_poly.entity_id
_entity_poly.type
_entity_poly.pdbx_seq_one_letter_code
_entity_poly.pdbx_strand_id
1 'polypeptide(L)'
;MDGDRLIYGAENGLSRRAALGVPVALGTTFALAVQPVQAQTMIVTPTDGLTAGAVKVKTKDGKDMDAYRAMPASGQGFGTILVVQEIFGVHAHIADMCRRFAKAGYYAIAPELYFRQGDPKTYTEIPKLVAEVVNKAPDAQVMGDLDSAVAFAKSEGKADTAKLGITGFCWGGRIVWMYDAHSPAVKAGVAWYGPLIRPGTELQPKNPIDIVKDLHGPVLGLYGGADTGISQESVEKMRDALKTGSAAAQKSQIDVYPDTPHAFNADYRPSYRKDPAEDGWKKALAWFKANGVS
;
A
#
# COMPACT_ATOMS: atom_id res chain seq x y z
N MET A 1 26.19 -12.30 8.42
CA MET A 1 26.72 -12.93 7.23
C MET A 1 25.54 -13.44 6.43
N ASP A 2 25.34 -13.00 5.22
CA ASP A 2 24.39 -13.49 4.19
C ASP A 2 22.88 -13.29 4.29
N GLY A 3 22.39 -12.31 5.07
CA GLY A 3 20.97 -11.91 5.00
C GLY A 3 20.53 -11.38 3.63
N ASP A 4 21.40 -10.70 2.91
CA ASP A 4 21.10 -10.14 1.58
C ASP A 4 20.89 -11.20 0.49
N ARG A 5 21.49 -12.40 0.63
CA ARG A 5 21.30 -13.49 -0.33
C ARG A 5 19.90 -14.10 -0.29
N LEU A 6 19.26 -14.14 0.89
CA LEU A 6 17.96 -14.75 1.07
C LEU A 6 16.83 -13.90 0.47
N ILE A 7 17.02 -12.59 0.37
CA ILE A 7 15.99 -11.65 -0.10
C ILE A 7 15.99 -11.50 -1.62
N TYR A 8 17.15 -11.65 -2.24
CA TYR A 8 17.32 -11.44 -3.69
C TYR A 8 17.43 -12.73 -4.50
N GLY A 9 17.18 -13.91 -3.89
CA GLY A 9 17.28 -15.19 -4.59
C GLY A 9 18.68 -15.38 -5.15
N ALA A 10 19.61 -15.77 -4.30
CA ALA A 10 20.97 -16.04 -4.73
C ALA A 10 21.02 -17.02 -5.91
N GLU A 11 21.72 -16.63 -6.91
CA GLU A 11 22.46 -17.48 -7.83
C GLU A 11 21.73 -18.69 -8.45
N ASN A 12 20.66 -18.48 -9.20
CA ASN A 12 20.32 -19.40 -10.30
C ASN A 12 19.69 -18.63 -11.45
N GLY A 13 20.51 -18.16 -12.37
CA GLY A 13 20.09 -17.86 -13.73
C GLY A 13 19.63 -16.44 -14.07
N LEU A 14 19.66 -15.48 -13.14
CA LEU A 14 19.45 -14.07 -13.47
C LEU A 14 20.81 -13.41 -13.79
N SER A 15 20.96 -12.92 -15.00
CA SER A 15 22.20 -12.26 -15.40
C SER A 15 22.48 -11.07 -14.47
N ARG A 16 23.74 -10.89 -14.06
CA ARG A 16 24.22 -9.78 -13.20
C ARG A 16 23.82 -8.37 -13.70
N ARG A 17 23.33 -8.23 -14.91
CA ARG A 17 22.86 -6.96 -15.49
C ARG A 17 21.43 -6.58 -15.09
N ALA A 18 20.58 -7.52 -14.68
CA ALA A 18 19.23 -7.21 -14.24
C ALA A 18 19.14 -6.71 -12.77
N ALA A 19 20.20 -6.94 -11.98
CA ALA A 19 20.24 -6.57 -10.56
C ALA A 19 20.67 -5.10 -10.31
N LEU A 20 21.13 -4.36 -11.32
CA LEU A 20 21.74 -3.04 -11.16
C LEU A 20 20.75 -1.85 -11.11
N GLY A 21 19.46 -2.09 -10.98
CA GLY A 21 18.45 -1.03 -11.05
C GLY A 21 17.59 -0.79 -9.82
N VAL A 22 17.76 -1.50 -8.70
CA VAL A 22 16.87 -1.37 -7.54
C VAL A 22 17.65 -1.31 -6.22
N PRO A 23 18.11 -0.14 -5.79
CA PRO A 23 18.54 0.02 -4.42
C PRO A 23 17.33 0.43 -3.54
N VAL A 24 16.32 -0.41 -3.39
CA VAL A 24 15.55 -0.46 -2.16
C VAL A 24 16.17 -1.62 -1.39
N ALA A 25 17.25 -1.34 -0.67
CA ALA A 25 17.85 -2.31 0.22
C ALA A 25 16.79 -2.71 1.27
N LEU A 26 16.23 -3.90 1.14
CA LEU A 26 15.63 -4.56 2.27
C LEU A 26 16.75 -4.79 3.26
N GLY A 27 16.76 -4.08 4.37
CA GLY A 27 17.73 -4.33 5.43
C GLY A 27 17.60 -5.77 5.94
N THR A 28 18.70 -6.37 6.35
CA THR A 28 18.76 -7.73 6.93
C THR A 28 17.77 -7.93 8.08
N THR A 29 17.50 -6.86 8.85
CA THR A 29 16.57 -6.83 9.98
C THR A 29 15.10 -6.96 9.55
N PHE A 30 14.68 -6.37 8.42
CA PHE A 30 13.35 -6.58 7.87
C PHE A 30 13.11 -8.06 7.56
N ALA A 31 14.08 -8.73 6.94
CA ALA A 31 14.00 -10.16 6.67
C ALA A 31 13.81 -10.99 7.94
N LEU A 32 14.43 -10.61 9.06
CA LEU A 32 14.26 -11.29 10.36
C LEU A 32 12.85 -11.07 10.94
N ALA A 33 12.29 -9.86 10.81
CA ALA A 33 10.95 -9.54 11.32
C ALA A 33 9.82 -10.29 10.61
N VAL A 34 10.01 -10.65 9.32
CA VAL A 34 8.99 -11.32 8.50
C VAL A 34 9.30 -12.79 8.18
N GLN A 35 10.24 -13.40 8.89
CA GLN A 35 10.62 -14.81 8.68
C GLN A 35 9.43 -15.79 8.83
N PRO A 36 9.43 -16.87 8.04
CA PRO A 36 10.33 -17.14 6.93
C PRO A 36 9.96 -16.32 5.67
N VAL A 37 10.95 -15.73 5.02
CA VAL A 37 10.78 -15.10 3.70
C VAL A 37 10.73 -16.20 2.64
N GLN A 38 9.70 -16.19 1.80
CA GLN A 38 9.55 -17.15 0.70
C GLN A 38 10.05 -16.52 -0.61
N ALA A 39 11.35 -16.61 -0.86
CA ALA A 39 11.96 -16.08 -2.07
C ALA A 39 11.38 -16.71 -3.35
N GLN A 40 10.92 -17.96 -3.29
CA GLN A 40 10.37 -18.69 -4.44
C GLN A 40 9.05 -18.12 -4.95
N THR A 41 8.28 -17.44 -4.09
CA THR A 41 7.00 -16.82 -4.46
C THR A 41 7.13 -15.33 -4.78
N MET A 42 8.27 -14.71 -4.47
CA MET A 42 8.48 -13.29 -4.71
C MET A 42 8.40 -12.95 -6.21
N ILE A 43 7.58 -11.98 -6.51
CA ILE A 43 7.43 -11.43 -7.85
C ILE A 43 8.32 -10.18 -7.96
N VAL A 44 9.17 -10.15 -8.99
CA VAL A 44 10.01 -9.00 -9.31
C VAL A 44 9.63 -8.49 -10.69
N THR A 45 8.88 -7.42 -10.73
CA THR A 45 8.48 -6.76 -11.98
C THR A 45 9.67 -6.00 -12.57
N PRO A 46 10.08 -6.31 -13.82
CA PRO A 46 11.21 -5.63 -14.44
C PRO A 46 10.91 -4.16 -14.71
N THR A 47 11.96 -3.33 -14.74
CA THR A 47 11.84 -1.89 -14.99
C THR A 47 11.87 -1.51 -16.47
N ASP A 48 12.05 -2.48 -17.38
CA ASP A 48 12.05 -2.22 -18.83
C ASP A 48 10.74 -1.50 -19.24
N GLY A 49 10.89 -0.39 -19.97
CA GLY A 49 9.76 0.45 -20.38
C GLY A 49 9.13 1.27 -19.24
N LEU A 50 9.76 1.35 -18.08
CA LEU A 50 9.34 2.17 -16.96
C LEU A 50 10.39 3.23 -16.59
N THR A 51 9.90 4.36 -16.07
CA THR A 51 10.69 5.28 -15.24
C THR A 51 10.36 4.94 -13.79
N ALA A 52 11.31 4.31 -13.08
CA ALA A 52 11.06 3.81 -11.72
C ALA A 52 12.30 4.01 -10.83
N GLY A 53 12.07 4.33 -9.55
CA GLY A 53 13.14 4.51 -8.57
C GLY A 53 12.74 5.33 -7.36
N ALA A 54 13.71 5.50 -6.46
CA ALA A 54 13.58 6.34 -5.28
C ALA A 54 13.53 7.83 -5.68
N VAL A 55 12.68 8.59 -4.97
CA VAL A 55 12.53 10.04 -5.10
C VAL A 55 12.41 10.67 -3.73
N LYS A 56 12.62 11.99 -3.64
CA LYS A 56 12.39 12.79 -2.42
C LYS A 56 11.15 13.64 -2.61
N VAL A 57 10.22 13.52 -1.70
CA VAL A 57 8.99 14.32 -1.64
C VAL A 57 9.15 15.38 -0.57
N LYS A 58 9.01 16.65 -0.95
CA LYS A 58 9.00 17.75 0.02
C LYS A 58 7.64 17.78 0.70
N THR A 59 7.63 17.59 2.02
CA THR A 59 6.40 17.62 2.84
C THR A 59 5.99 19.06 3.18
N LYS A 60 4.75 19.24 3.63
CA LYS A 60 4.22 20.56 4.03
C LYS A 60 5.03 21.23 5.14
N ASP A 61 5.64 20.44 6.04
CA ASP A 61 6.55 20.92 7.10
C ASP A 61 7.99 21.11 6.64
N GLY A 62 8.24 21.02 5.33
CA GLY A 62 9.54 21.30 4.71
C GLY A 62 10.58 20.18 4.82
N LYS A 63 10.20 19.00 5.30
CA LYS A 63 11.11 17.84 5.36
C LYS A 63 11.16 17.10 4.03
N ASP A 64 12.25 16.34 3.84
CA ASP A 64 12.40 15.44 2.69
C ASP A 64 11.96 14.03 3.11
N MET A 65 10.85 13.59 2.52
CA MET A 65 10.32 12.25 2.71
C MET A 65 10.76 11.36 1.55
N ASP A 66 11.37 10.22 1.86
CA ASP A 66 11.67 9.22 0.85
C ASP A 66 10.38 8.62 0.27
N ALA A 67 10.41 8.32 -1.03
CA ALA A 67 9.33 7.62 -1.69
C ALA A 67 9.88 6.76 -2.84
N TYR A 68 9.15 5.73 -3.24
CA TYR A 68 9.39 5.02 -4.49
C TYR A 68 8.32 5.37 -5.49
N ARG A 69 8.73 5.72 -6.72
CA ARG A 69 7.82 6.07 -7.81
C ARG A 69 8.09 5.19 -9.02
N ALA A 70 7.02 4.80 -9.73
CA ALA A 70 7.10 4.12 -11.02
C ALA A 70 5.99 4.62 -11.95
N MET A 71 6.32 4.76 -13.24
CA MET A 71 5.38 5.13 -14.31
C MET A 71 5.87 4.59 -15.64
N PRO A 72 5.05 4.53 -16.71
CA PRO A 72 5.54 4.24 -18.07
C PRO A 72 6.65 5.23 -18.48
N ALA A 73 7.68 4.75 -19.17
CA ALA A 73 8.82 5.56 -19.57
C ALA A 73 8.45 6.65 -20.61
N SER A 74 7.38 6.42 -21.37
CA SER A 74 6.87 7.36 -22.39
C SER A 74 5.39 7.64 -22.17
N GLY A 75 4.97 8.83 -22.58
CA GLY A 75 3.60 9.31 -22.40
C GLY A 75 3.46 10.29 -21.23
N GLN A 76 2.21 10.68 -20.95
CA GLN A 76 1.82 11.60 -19.87
C GLN A 76 0.32 11.49 -19.59
N GLY A 77 -0.15 12.14 -18.52
CA GLY A 77 -1.55 12.12 -18.14
C GLY A 77 -1.99 10.78 -17.53
N PHE A 78 -1.03 10.04 -16.95
CA PHE A 78 -1.30 8.76 -16.31
C PHE A 78 -2.18 8.95 -15.08
N GLY A 79 -3.23 8.14 -14.93
CA GLY A 79 -3.98 8.07 -13.69
C GLY A 79 -3.03 7.78 -12.52
N THR A 80 -3.26 8.44 -11.38
CA THR A 80 -2.32 8.43 -10.25
C THR A 80 -2.78 7.42 -9.19
N ILE A 81 -1.89 6.53 -8.76
CA ILE A 81 -2.13 5.60 -7.66
C ILE A 81 -1.17 5.89 -6.51
N LEU A 82 -1.73 6.27 -5.35
CA LEU A 82 -1.01 6.21 -4.09
C LEU A 82 -0.94 4.75 -3.63
N VAL A 83 0.26 4.25 -3.35
CA VAL A 83 0.49 2.90 -2.83
C VAL A 83 0.94 3.00 -1.38
N VAL A 84 0.09 2.59 -0.46
CA VAL A 84 0.34 2.72 0.97
C VAL A 84 0.94 1.44 1.53
N GLN A 85 2.09 1.61 2.18
CA GLN A 85 2.90 0.55 2.77
C GLN A 85 2.18 -0.24 3.87
N GLU A 86 2.73 -1.41 4.18
CA GLU A 86 2.45 -2.16 5.41
C GLU A 86 3.17 -1.49 6.60
N ILE A 87 3.17 -2.15 7.77
CA ILE A 87 3.92 -1.65 8.94
C ILE A 87 5.46 -1.62 8.74
N PHE A 88 5.97 -2.23 7.69
CA PHE A 88 7.40 -2.42 7.43
C PHE A 88 8.02 -1.32 6.55
N GLY A 89 7.30 -0.24 6.24
CA GLY A 89 7.78 0.80 5.35
C GLY A 89 7.72 0.43 3.87
N VAL A 90 8.34 1.24 3.04
CA VAL A 90 8.45 0.99 1.59
C VAL A 90 9.62 0.02 1.34
N HIS A 91 9.29 -1.26 1.30
CA HIS A 91 10.23 -2.35 1.01
C HIS A 91 10.04 -2.89 -0.43
N ALA A 92 10.79 -3.93 -0.82
CA ALA A 92 10.84 -4.42 -2.20
C ALA A 92 9.48 -4.79 -2.77
N HIS A 93 8.58 -5.40 -1.98
CA HIS A 93 7.23 -5.74 -2.43
C HIS A 93 6.38 -4.48 -2.71
N ILE A 94 6.42 -3.47 -1.84
CA ILE A 94 5.69 -2.21 -2.06
C ILE A 94 6.23 -1.46 -3.28
N ALA A 95 7.55 -1.44 -3.45
CA ALA A 95 8.18 -0.89 -4.66
C ALA A 95 7.78 -1.69 -5.91
N ASP A 96 7.64 -3.03 -5.79
CA ASP A 96 7.16 -3.88 -6.88
C ASP A 96 5.70 -3.60 -7.22
N MET A 97 4.84 -3.38 -6.23
CA MET A 97 3.45 -2.97 -6.47
C MET A 97 3.38 -1.66 -7.30
N CYS A 98 4.26 -0.68 -7.02
CA CYS A 98 4.34 0.52 -7.86
C CYS A 98 4.71 0.17 -9.31
N ARG A 99 5.67 -0.74 -9.52
CA ARG A 99 6.05 -1.19 -10.88
C ARG A 99 4.93 -1.95 -11.57
N ARG A 100 4.19 -2.80 -10.86
CA ARG A 100 2.99 -3.50 -11.41
C ARG A 100 1.94 -2.51 -11.89
N PHE A 101 1.64 -1.47 -11.09
CA PHE A 101 0.73 -0.39 -11.52
C PHE A 101 1.29 0.38 -12.72
N ALA A 102 2.59 0.66 -12.74
CA ALA A 102 3.23 1.33 -13.87
C ALA A 102 3.16 0.49 -15.17
N LYS A 103 3.33 -0.84 -15.08
CA LYS A 103 3.10 -1.76 -16.21
C LYS A 103 1.64 -1.77 -16.67
N ALA A 104 0.71 -1.49 -15.78
CA ALA A 104 -0.72 -1.35 -16.11
C ALA A 104 -1.08 0.08 -16.61
N GLY A 105 -0.11 0.98 -16.78
CA GLY A 105 -0.30 2.30 -17.37
C GLY A 105 -0.50 3.45 -16.38
N TYR A 106 -0.30 3.23 -15.09
CA TYR A 106 -0.49 4.24 -14.05
C TYR A 106 0.82 4.94 -13.66
N TYR A 107 0.70 6.15 -13.13
CA TYR A 107 1.71 6.75 -12.27
C TYR A 107 1.47 6.26 -10.83
N ALA A 108 2.40 5.51 -10.26
CA ALA A 108 2.29 4.96 -8.92
C ALA A 108 3.39 5.51 -8.00
N ILE A 109 3.03 5.91 -6.78
CA ILE A 109 3.99 6.42 -5.79
C ILE A 109 3.69 5.86 -4.40
N ALA A 110 4.73 5.39 -3.72
CA ALA A 110 4.69 4.89 -2.35
C ALA A 110 5.60 5.75 -1.45
N PRO A 111 5.05 6.67 -0.63
CA PRO A 111 5.81 7.47 0.31
C PRO A 111 6.18 6.66 1.56
N GLU A 112 7.35 6.94 2.18
CA GLU A 112 7.82 6.35 3.44
C GLU A 112 7.16 7.07 4.63
N LEU A 113 5.97 6.63 5.04
CA LEU A 113 5.10 7.35 5.96
C LEU A 113 5.58 7.35 7.42
N TYR A 114 6.60 6.56 7.75
CA TYR A 114 7.17 6.50 9.10
C TYR A 114 8.49 7.25 9.25
N PHE A 115 8.95 7.99 8.22
CA PHE A 115 10.27 8.62 8.20
C PHE A 115 10.56 9.57 9.36
N ARG A 116 9.52 10.06 10.07
CA ARG A 116 9.68 10.89 11.28
C ARG A 116 9.76 10.06 12.56
N GLN A 117 9.21 8.86 12.57
CA GLN A 117 9.14 7.99 13.75
C GLN A 117 10.35 7.05 13.83
N GLY A 118 10.93 6.70 12.70
CA GLY A 118 12.09 5.81 12.60
C GLY A 118 12.04 4.93 11.36
N ASP A 119 13.11 4.19 11.11
CA ASP A 119 13.16 3.23 10.01
C ASP A 119 12.60 1.86 10.47
N PRO A 120 11.40 1.45 9.99
CA PRO A 120 10.81 0.18 10.38
C PRO A 120 11.66 -1.03 10.00
N LYS A 121 12.56 -0.89 9.03
CA LYS A 121 13.47 -1.96 8.57
C LYS A 121 14.55 -2.30 9.59
N THR A 122 14.73 -1.52 10.63
CA THR A 122 15.71 -1.78 11.71
C THR A 122 15.14 -2.65 12.83
N TYR A 123 13.84 -2.96 12.81
CA TYR A 123 13.19 -3.75 13.85
C TYR A 123 13.13 -5.23 13.50
N THR A 124 13.45 -6.08 14.48
CA THR A 124 13.37 -7.54 14.39
C THR A 124 12.08 -8.10 15.04
N GLU A 125 11.43 -7.30 15.89
CA GLU A 125 10.25 -7.69 16.65
C GLU A 125 9.05 -6.82 16.29
N ILE A 126 7.99 -7.44 15.76
CA ILE A 126 6.77 -6.74 15.36
C ILE A 126 6.11 -5.96 16.51
N PRO A 127 5.98 -6.49 17.75
CA PRO A 127 5.38 -5.72 18.84
C PRO A 127 6.14 -4.43 19.15
N LYS A 128 7.47 -4.46 19.08
CA LYS A 128 8.32 -3.28 19.32
C LYS A 128 8.18 -2.27 18.18
N LEU A 129 8.21 -2.72 16.93
CA LEU A 129 7.94 -1.89 15.75
C LEU A 129 6.58 -1.18 15.88
N VAL A 130 5.54 -1.91 16.24
CA VAL A 130 4.19 -1.35 16.41
C VAL A 130 4.16 -0.30 17.51
N ALA A 131 4.76 -0.57 18.66
CA ALA A 131 4.74 0.35 19.80
C ALA A 131 5.56 1.63 19.57
N GLU A 132 6.73 1.51 18.94
CA GLU A 132 7.70 2.60 18.82
C GLU A 132 7.57 3.42 17.53
N VAL A 133 7.02 2.84 16.46
CA VAL A 133 6.90 3.47 15.13
C VAL A 133 5.44 3.63 14.72
N VAL A 134 4.72 2.50 14.54
CA VAL A 134 3.39 2.52 13.91
C VAL A 134 2.38 3.31 14.76
N ASN A 135 2.34 3.05 16.08
CA ASN A 135 1.43 3.74 16.99
C ASN A 135 1.85 5.19 17.29
N LYS A 136 3.05 5.59 16.87
CA LYS A 136 3.59 6.96 17.02
C LYS A 136 3.37 7.82 15.79
N ALA A 137 2.88 7.28 14.69
CA ALA A 137 2.54 8.04 13.49
C ALA A 137 1.10 8.60 13.60
N PRO A 138 0.93 9.94 13.79
CA PRO A 138 -0.40 10.53 13.86
C PRO A 138 -1.16 10.41 12.54
N ASP A 139 -2.46 10.10 12.58
CA ASP A 139 -3.29 10.07 11.36
C ASP A 139 -3.20 11.38 10.57
N ALA A 140 -3.23 12.53 11.25
CA ALA A 140 -3.12 13.84 10.60
C ALA A 140 -1.79 14.03 9.84
N GLN A 141 -0.66 13.52 10.39
CA GLN A 141 0.63 13.52 9.71
C GLN A 141 0.56 12.65 8.45
N VAL A 142 0.04 11.45 8.56
CA VAL A 142 -0.07 10.50 7.43
C VAL A 142 -0.91 11.09 6.30
N MET A 143 -2.05 11.72 6.62
CA MET A 143 -2.88 12.40 5.62
C MET A 143 -2.10 13.52 4.91
N GLY A 144 -1.39 14.37 5.66
CA GLY A 144 -0.58 15.46 5.09
C GLY A 144 0.60 14.98 4.25
N ASP A 145 1.20 13.84 4.60
CA ASP A 145 2.29 13.24 3.83
C ASP A 145 1.79 12.65 2.50
N LEU A 146 0.61 12.04 2.50
CA LEU A 146 -0.06 11.59 1.28
C LEU A 146 -0.46 12.78 0.38
N ASP A 147 -0.98 13.89 0.94
CA ASP A 147 -1.22 15.12 0.18
C ASP A 147 0.07 15.63 -0.48
N SER A 148 1.21 15.56 0.24
CA SER A 148 2.51 15.97 -0.29
C SER A 148 2.97 15.07 -1.44
N ALA A 149 2.70 13.75 -1.35
CA ALA A 149 2.99 12.82 -2.44
C ALA A 149 2.13 13.10 -3.69
N VAL A 150 0.86 13.47 -3.53
CA VAL A 150 0.00 13.90 -4.65
C VAL A 150 0.52 15.18 -5.27
N ALA A 151 0.92 16.17 -4.47
CA ALA A 151 1.47 17.43 -4.95
C ALA A 151 2.79 17.19 -5.73
N PHE A 152 3.65 16.31 -5.24
CA PHE A 152 4.87 15.90 -5.93
C PHE A 152 4.55 15.23 -7.27
N ALA A 153 3.63 14.25 -7.31
CA ALA A 153 3.23 13.58 -8.54
C ALA A 153 2.73 14.60 -9.60
N LYS A 154 1.91 15.55 -9.16
CA LYS A 154 1.42 16.64 -10.02
C LYS A 154 2.57 17.48 -10.58
N SER A 155 3.57 17.79 -9.76
CA SER A 155 4.71 18.65 -10.16
C SER A 155 5.63 18.01 -11.21
N GLU A 156 5.66 16.66 -11.30
CA GLU A 156 6.41 15.96 -12.34
C GLU A 156 5.79 16.08 -13.75
N GLY A 157 4.55 16.58 -13.87
CA GLY A 157 3.89 16.83 -15.14
C GLY A 157 3.54 15.57 -15.96
N LYS A 158 3.63 14.39 -15.35
CA LYS A 158 3.32 13.09 -15.98
C LYS A 158 2.06 12.46 -15.43
N ALA A 159 1.76 12.70 -14.15
CA ALA A 159 0.60 12.21 -13.44
C ALA A 159 -0.64 13.07 -13.70
N ASP A 160 -1.77 12.44 -13.91
CA ASP A 160 -3.09 13.09 -13.84
C ASP A 160 -3.68 12.86 -12.44
N THR A 161 -3.48 13.85 -11.55
CA THR A 161 -3.99 13.78 -10.18
C THR A 161 -5.49 14.06 -10.06
N ALA A 162 -6.18 14.44 -11.13
CA ALA A 162 -7.63 14.47 -11.20
C ALA A 162 -8.22 13.04 -11.28
N LYS A 163 -7.40 12.07 -11.68
CA LYS A 163 -7.70 10.64 -11.72
C LYS A 163 -6.95 9.93 -10.59
N LEU A 164 -7.20 10.35 -9.34
CA LEU A 164 -6.49 9.86 -8.16
C LEU A 164 -7.15 8.62 -7.59
N GLY A 165 -6.40 7.53 -7.51
CA GLY A 165 -6.73 6.32 -6.77
C GLY A 165 -5.75 6.10 -5.61
N ILE A 166 -6.17 5.27 -4.66
CA ILE A 166 -5.32 4.86 -3.53
C ILE A 166 -5.47 3.37 -3.28
N THR A 167 -4.35 2.69 -3.05
CA THR A 167 -4.34 1.30 -2.58
C THR A 167 -3.39 1.15 -1.40
N GLY A 168 -3.62 0.17 -0.54
CA GLY A 168 -2.76 -0.06 0.61
C GLY A 168 -3.01 -1.40 1.27
N PHE A 169 -1.99 -1.89 1.99
CA PHE A 169 -1.90 -3.25 2.49
C PHE A 169 -1.78 -3.24 4.01
N CYS A 170 -2.49 -4.13 4.72
CA CYS A 170 -2.45 -4.22 6.18
C CYS A 170 -2.77 -2.86 6.83
N TRP A 171 -1.86 -2.29 7.60
CA TRP A 171 -2.00 -0.92 8.11
C TRP A 171 -2.36 0.07 7.00
N GLY A 172 -1.71 -0.04 5.84
CA GLY A 172 -2.01 0.80 4.68
C GLY A 172 -3.43 0.59 4.13
N GLY A 173 -4.00 -0.59 4.30
CA GLY A 173 -5.41 -0.84 3.95
C GLY A 173 -6.38 -0.03 4.82
N ARG A 174 -6.05 0.19 6.12
CA ARG A 174 -6.77 1.15 6.95
C ARG A 174 -6.61 2.58 6.41
N ILE A 175 -5.40 2.96 6.04
CA ILE A 175 -5.10 4.31 5.53
C ILE A 175 -5.85 4.62 4.23
N VAL A 176 -6.13 3.62 3.40
CA VAL A 176 -6.98 3.82 2.20
C VAL A 176 -8.33 4.42 2.58
N TRP A 177 -9.04 3.83 3.55
CA TRP A 177 -10.32 4.36 4.02
C TRP A 177 -10.19 5.76 4.62
N MET A 178 -9.17 5.96 5.45
CA MET A 178 -8.92 7.23 6.14
C MET A 178 -8.58 8.35 5.15
N TYR A 179 -7.77 8.08 4.14
CA TYR A 179 -7.38 9.08 3.14
C TYR A 179 -8.51 9.37 2.15
N ASP A 180 -9.32 8.38 1.82
CA ASP A 180 -10.52 8.61 0.99
C ASP A 180 -11.49 9.60 1.68
N ALA A 181 -11.70 9.45 2.98
CA ALA A 181 -12.50 10.40 3.76
C ALA A 181 -11.83 11.77 3.94
N HIS A 182 -10.50 11.85 3.85
CA HIS A 182 -9.73 13.09 3.99
C HIS A 182 -9.70 13.90 2.69
N SER A 183 -9.55 13.24 1.54
CA SER A 183 -9.25 13.91 0.28
C SER A 183 -10.39 13.76 -0.74
N PRO A 184 -11.11 14.85 -1.08
CA PRO A 184 -12.16 14.84 -2.09
C PRO A 184 -11.63 14.60 -3.52
N ALA A 185 -10.31 14.57 -3.71
CA ALA A 185 -9.70 14.25 -4.99
C ALA A 185 -9.70 12.75 -5.30
N VAL A 186 -9.83 11.89 -4.28
CA VAL A 186 -9.85 10.43 -4.47
C VAL A 186 -11.09 10.01 -5.24
N LYS A 187 -10.89 9.25 -6.30
CA LYS A 187 -11.95 8.69 -7.16
C LYS A 187 -12.27 7.25 -6.79
N ALA A 188 -11.29 6.51 -6.30
CA ALA A 188 -11.47 5.12 -5.87
C ALA A 188 -10.37 4.68 -4.90
N GLY A 189 -10.71 3.81 -3.95
CA GLY A 189 -9.78 3.12 -3.08
C GLY A 189 -9.80 1.61 -3.25
N VAL A 190 -8.67 0.93 -2.99
CA VAL A 190 -8.60 -0.53 -2.84
C VAL A 190 -7.85 -0.87 -1.56
N ALA A 191 -8.55 -1.37 -0.56
CA ALA A 191 -8.05 -1.65 0.77
C ALA A 191 -7.82 -3.16 0.96
N TRP A 192 -6.56 -3.59 1.10
CA TRP A 192 -6.20 -4.99 1.28
C TRP A 192 -6.01 -5.28 2.77
N TYR A 193 -6.84 -6.16 3.32
CA TYR A 193 -6.77 -6.66 4.70
C TYR A 193 -6.40 -5.58 5.73
N GLY A 194 -7.00 -4.40 5.62
CA GLY A 194 -6.80 -3.30 6.55
C GLY A 194 -7.70 -3.39 7.78
N PRO A 195 -7.20 -3.12 9.00
CA PRO A 195 -8.04 -3.08 10.19
C PRO A 195 -9.19 -2.09 10.04
N LEU A 196 -10.42 -2.54 10.31
CA LEU A 196 -11.66 -1.77 10.19
C LEU A 196 -12.11 -1.19 11.52
N ILE A 197 -11.85 -1.92 12.59
CA ILE A 197 -12.21 -1.57 13.97
C ILE A 197 -11.05 -2.00 14.88
N ARG A 198 -10.54 -1.08 15.68
CA ARG A 198 -9.50 -1.31 16.68
C ARG A 198 -9.63 -0.28 17.81
N PRO A 199 -9.01 -0.49 18.97
CA PRO A 199 -8.93 0.55 19.98
C PRO A 199 -8.29 1.83 19.42
N GLY A 200 -8.96 2.96 19.57
CA GLY A 200 -8.42 4.27 19.18
C GLY A 200 -7.32 4.71 20.14
N THR A 201 -6.44 5.59 19.68
CA THR A 201 -5.43 6.27 20.49
C THR A 201 -5.56 7.78 20.28
N GLU A 202 -4.91 8.58 21.09
CA GLU A 202 -4.88 10.04 20.90
C GLU A 202 -4.35 10.43 19.51
N LEU A 203 -3.32 9.73 19.00
CA LEU A 203 -2.73 10.00 17.69
C LEU A 203 -3.52 9.39 16.52
N GLN A 204 -4.32 8.37 16.78
CA GLN A 204 -5.08 7.61 15.81
C GLN A 204 -6.48 7.33 16.35
N PRO A 205 -7.33 8.38 16.49
CA PRO A 205 -8.58 8.29 17.25
C PRO A 205 -9.71 7.58 16.51
N LYS A 206 -9.71 7.60 15.17
CA LYS A 206 -10.80 7.08 14.33
C LYS A 206 -10.44 5.77 13.65
N ASN A 207 -11.44 4.99 13.34
CA ASN A 207 -11.38 3.78 12.53
C ASN A 207 -12.10 3.98 11.19
N PRO A 208 -11.86 3.13 10.19
CA PRO A 208 -12.63 3.15 8.94
C PRO A 208 -14.16 3.15 9.14
N ILE A 209 -14.67 2.40 10.11
CA ILE A 209 -16.11 2.35 10.39
C ILE A 209 -16.67 3.69 10.86
N ASP A 210 -15.85 4.52 11.51
CA ASP A 210 -16.29 5.81 12.09
C ASP A 210 -16.43 6.91 11.04
N ILE A 211 -15.87 6.71 9.83
CA ILE A 211 -15.77 7.75 8.79
C ILE A 211 -16.51 7.40 7.50
N VAL A 212 -17.38 6.40 7.50
CA VAL A 212 -18.14 5.98 6.31
C VAL A 212 -19.02 7.09 5.73
N LYS A 213 -19.41 8.08 6.54
CA LYS A 213 -20.20 9.23 6.09
C LYS A 213 -19.38 10.27 5.36
N ASP A 214 -18.05 10.22 5.50
CA ASP A 214 -17.10 11.19 4.96
C ASP A 214 -16.41 10.69 3.68
N LEU A 215 -16.65 9.43 3.25
CA LEU A 215 -16.02 8.88 2.05
C LEU A 215 -16.41 9.67 0.80
N HIS A 216 -15.41 10.00 -0.02
CA HIS A 216 -15.54 10.75 -1.28
C HIS A 216 -15.56 9.84 -2.51
N GLY A 217 -14.72 8.79 -2.53
CA GLY A 217 -14.66 7.76 -3.56
C GLY A 217 -15.15 6.41 -3.05
N PRO A 218 -15.67 5.50 -3.91
CA PRO A 218 -15.99 4.16 -3.47
C PRO A 218 -14.72 3.35 -3.22
N VAL A 219 -14.74 2.51 -2.18
CA VAL A 219 -13.61 1.66 -1.78
C VAL A 219 -13.97 0.19 -1.96
N LEU A 220 -13.07 -0.56 -2.62
CA LEU A 220 -13.09 -2.03 -2.64
C LEU A 220 -12.22 -2.55 -1.50
N GLY A 221 -12.82 -3.22 -0.53
CA GLY A 221 -12.13 -3.94 0.53
C GLY A 221 -11.90 -5.40 0.14
N LEU A 222 -10.67 -5.90 0.28
CA LEU A 222 -10.27 -7.27 -0.03
C LEU A 222 -9.73 -7.93 1.24
N TYR A 223 -10.48 -8.88 1.80
CA TYR A 223 -10.23 -9.45 3.12
C TYR A 223 -10.10 -10.96 3.07
N GLY A 224 -9.34 -11.52 4.02
CA GLY A 224 -9.20 -12.96 4.21
C GLY A 224 -10.23 -13.49 5.23
N GLY A 225 -10.90 -14.59 4.91
CA GLY A 225 -11.86 -15.24 5.80
C GLY A 225 -11.19 -15.96 6.98
N ALA A 226 -9.92 -16.35 6.82
CA ALA A 226 -9.10 -16.98 7.87
C ALA A 226 -8.13 -15.99 8.53
N ASP A 227 -8.34 -14.67 8.36
CA ASP A 227 -7.54 -13.64 9.03
C ASP A 227 -7.86 -13.60 10.53
N THR A 228 -6.87 -13.92 11.36
CA THR A 228 -7.04 -13.91 12.82
C THR A 228 -6.92 -12.52 13.46
N GLY A 229 -6.39 -11.55 12.71
CA GLY A 229 -6.24 -10.16 13.17
C GLY A 229 -7.42 -9.26 12.80
N ILE A 230 -8.25 -9.66 11.82
CA ILE A 230 -9.42 -8.92 11.36
C ILE A 230 -10.61 -9.87 11.39
N SER A 231 -11.46 -9.74 12.40
CA SER A 231 -12.59 -10.64 12.59
C SER A 231 -13.66 -10.46 11.50
N GLN A 232 -14.32 -11.55 11.11
CA GLN A 232 -15.45 -11.48 10.18
C GLN A 232 -16.59 -10.61 10.74
N GLU A 233 -16.75 -10.55 12.06
CA GLU A 233 -17.68 -9.63 12.71
C GLU A 233 -17.36 -8.17 12.38
N SER A 234 -16.08 -7.76 12.37
CA SER A 234 -15.69 -6.40 12.02
C SER A 234 -15.96 -6.10 10.54
N VAL A 235 -15.82 -7.09 9.68
CA VAL A 235 -16.14 -7.00 8.24
C VAL A 235 -17.64 -6.79 8.04
N GLU A 236 -18.48 -7.57 8.70
CA GLU A 236 -19.94 -7.42 8.59
C GLU A 236 -20.43 -6.08 9.17
N LYS A 237 -19.90 -5.65 10.31
CA LYS A 237 -20.20 -4.32 10.86
C LYS A 237 -19.84 -3.20 9.88
N MET A 238 -18.70 -3.32 9.20
CA MET A 238 -18.31 -2.34 8.17
C MET A 238 -19.24 -2.38 6.96
N ARG A 239 -19.64 -3.56 6.48
CA ARG A 239 -20.63 -3.71 5.39
C ARG A 239 -21.95 -3.04 5.74
N ASP A 240 -22.41 -3.20 6.98
CA ASP A 240 -23.67 -2.57 7.44
C ASP A 240 -23.52 -1.04 7.56
N ALA A 241 -22.39 -0.55 8.08
CA ALA A 241 -22.11 0.87 8.17
C ALA A 241 -22.06 1.54 6.77
N LEU A 242 -21.45 0.88 5.78
CA LEU A 242 -21.38 1.39 4.40
C LEU A 242 -22.75 1.62 3.78
N LYS A 243 -23.78 0.80 4.10
CA LYS A 243 -25.15 0.94 3.59
C LYS A 243 -25.80 2.27 3.97
N THR A 244 -25.38 2.87 5.08
CA THR A 244 -25.93 4.12 5.64
C THR A 244 -24.93 5.29 5.60
N GLY A 245 -23.77 5.08 4.98
CA GLY A 245 -22.73 6.08 4.81
C GLY A 245 -23.01 7.07 3.67
N SER A 246 -21.98 7.74 3.19
CA SER A 246 -22.05 8.65 2.04
C SER A 246 -22.48 7.91 0.76
N ALA A 247 -22.77 8.65 -0.30
CA ALA A 247 -23.07 8.05 -1.61
C ALA A 247 -21.89 7.20 -2.15
N ALA A 248 -20.65 7.57 -1.81
CA ALA A 248 -19.47 6.78 -2.14
C ALA A 248 -19.39 5.51 -1.27
N ALA A 249 -19.67 5.64 0.03
CA ALA A 249 -19.74 4.49 0.93
C ALA A 249 -20.74 3.44 0.44
N GLN A 250 -21.94 3.85 0.02
CA GLN A 250 -22.99 2.95 -0.47
C GLN A 250 -22.61 2.22 -1.77
N LYS A 251 -21.64 2.74 -2.53
CA LYS A 251 -21.07 2.10 -3.73
C LYS A 251 -19.87 1.22 -3.40
N SER A 252 -19.33 1.32 -2.18
CA SER A 252 -18.17 0.53 -1.75
C SER A 252 -18.55 -0.94 -1.61
N GLN A 253 -17.57 -1.81 -1.79
CA GLN A 253 -17.74 -3.27 -1.73
C GLN A 253 -16.68 -3.89 -0.84
N ILE A 254 -17.02 -5.00 -0.20
CA ILE A 254 -16.06 -5.80 0.56
C ILE A 254 -16.17 -7.25 0.09
N ASP A 255 -15.08 -7.76 -0.48
CA ASP A 255 -14.93 -9.15 -0.86
C ASP A 255 -14.14 -9.91 0.22
N VAL A 256 -14.59 -11.11 0.56
CA VAL A 256 -13.91 -12.00 1.50
C VAL A 256 -13.53 -13.29 0.78
N TYR A 257 -12.25 -13.67 0.89
CA TYR A 257 -11.71 -14.93 0.40
C TYR A 257 -11.71 -15.95 1.54
N PRO A 258 -12.58 -16.99 1.53
CA PRO A 258 -12.92 -17.77 2.73
C PRO A 258 -11.72 -18.32 3.52
N ASP A 259 -10.87 -19.12 2.91
CA ASP A 259 -9.76 -19.81 3.57
C ASP A 259 -8.43 -19.07 3.47
N THR A 260 -8.50 -17.76 3.36
CA THR A 260 -7.35 -16.91 3.05
C THR A 260 -6.90 -16.15 4.31
N PRO A 261 -5.61 -16.23 4.69
CA PRO A 261 -5.08 -15.57 5.87
C PRO A 261 -4.81 -14.07 5.64
N HIS A 262 -4.39 -13.36 6.71
CA HIS A 262 -3.83 -12.02 6.61
C HIS A 262 -2.65 -11.94 5.65
N ALA A 263 -2.46 -10.80 4.98
CA ALA A 263 -1.35 -10.55 4.05
C ALA A 263 -1.25 -11.54 2.87
N PHE A 264 -2.39 -12.00 2.34
CA PHE A 264 -2.43 -12.97 1.24
C PHE A 264 -1.90 -12.42 -0.09
N ASN A 265 -1.75 -11.11 -0.25
CA ASN A 265 -1.12 -10.50 -1.43
C ASN A 265 0.42 -10.43 -1.30
N ALA A 266 0.95 -10.55 -0.09
CA ALA A 266 2.37 -10.39 0.20
C ALA A 266 3.18 -11.61 -0.27
N ASP A 267 3.62 -11.60 -1.53
CA ASP A 267 4.24 -12.74 -2.23
C ASP A 267 5.59 -13.17 -1.64
N TYR A 268 6.17 -12.39 -0.73
CA TYR A 268 7.38 -12.71 0.02
C TYR A 268 7.12 -13.45 1.35
N ARG A 269 5.84 -13.74 1.70
CA ARG A 269 5.45 -14.34 2.99
C ARG A 269 4.77 -15.70 2.85
N PRO A 270 4.83 -16.57 3.86
CA PRO A 270 4.10 -17.84 3.88
C PRO A 270 2.57 -17.71 3.79
N SER A 271 2.05 -16.52 4.13
CA SER A 271 0.63 -16.20 4.02
C SER A 271 0.16 -15.94 2.59
N TYR A 272 1.07 -15.81 1.62
CA TYR A 272 0.71 -15.58 0.22
C TYR A 272 -0.22 -16.67 -0.31
N ARG A 273 -1.28 -16.23 -0.97
CA ARG A 273 -2.22 -17.11 -1.69
C ARG A 273 -2.38 -16.60 -3.10
N LYS A 274 -1.82 -17.35 -4.05
CA LYS A 274 -1.72 -16.94 -5.45
C LYS A 274 -3.08 -16.57 -6.04
N ASP A 275 -4.05 -17.47 -5.98
CA ASP A 275 -5.34 -17.26 -6.63
C ASP A 275 -6.11 -16.07 -6.04
N PRO A 276 -6.25 -15.90 -4.70
CA PRO A 276 -6.82 -14.70 -4.12
C PRO A 276 -6.05 -13.42 -4.44
N ALA A 277 -4.71 -13.46 -4.49
CA ALA A 277 -3.89 -12.30 -4.81
C ALA A 277 -4.06 -11.86 -6.27
N GLU A 278 -4.08 -12.81 -7.21
CA GLU A 278 -4.29 -12.53 -8.64
C GLU A 278 -5.73 -12.07 -8.93
N ASP A 279 -6.73 -12.68 -8.31
CA ASP A 279 -8.12 -12.24 -8.45
C ASP A 279 -8.31 -10.83 -7.87
N GLY A 280 -7.79 -10.58 -6.67
CA GLY A 280 -7.82 -9.25 -6.05
C GLY A 280 -7.10 -8.20 -6.89
N TRP A 281 -5.97 -8.54 -7.52
CA TRP A 281 -5.28 -7.65 -8.45
C TRP A 281 -6.13 -7.29 -9.67
N LYS A 282 -6.77 -8.27 -10.30
CA LYS A 282 -7.68 -8.05 -11.44
C LYS A 282 -8.86 -7.16 -11.03
N LYS A 283 -9.46 -7.44 -9.87
CA LYS A 283 -10.55 -6.63 -9.32
C LYS A 283 -10.10 -5.20 -9.01
N ALA A 284 -8.90 -5.00 -8.46
CA ALA A 284 -8.35 -3.69 -8.18
C ALA A 284 -8.20 -2.84 -9.45
N LEU A 285 -7.63 -3.39 -10.51
CA LEU A 285 -7.51 -2.69 -11.80
C LEU A 285 -8.88 -2.36 -12.42
N ALA A 286 -9.81 -3.31 -12.38
CA ALA A 286 -11.17 -3.10 -12.87
C ALA A 286 -11.90 -2.02 -12.05
N TRP A 287 -11.73 -2.01 -10.72
CA TRP A 287 -12.31 -1.04 -9.81
C TRP A 287 -11.82 0.38 -10.09
N PHE A 288 -10.51 0.56 -10.21
CA PHE A 288 -9.93 1.84 -10.56
C PHE A 288 -10.47 2.35 -11.90
N LYS A 289 -10.44 1.53 -12.94
CA LYS A 289 -10.94 1.89 -14.26
C LYS A 289 -12.43 2.26 -14.24
N ALA A 290 -13.27 1.48 -13.56
CA ALA A 290 -14.71 1.73 -13.48
C ALA A 290 -15.06 3.03 -12.76
N ASN A 291 -14.18 3.51 -11.87
CA ASN A 291 -14.36 4.74 -11.10
C ASN A 291 -13.52 5.92 -11.60
N GLY A 292 -13.04 5.88 -12.85
CA GLY A 292 -12.39 7.02 -13.50
C GLY A 292 -10.92 7.20 -13.14
N VAL A 293 -10.26 6.17 -12.63
CA VAL A 293 -8.80 6.14 -12.43
C VAL A 293 -8.19 5.29 -13.54
N SER A 294 -7.72 5.94 -14.62
CA SER A 294 -7.15 5.26 -15.80
C SER A 294 -6.15 6.15 -16.54
#